data_ad869f64d1ab19aa3a26d9582800f421
#
_entry.id   ad869f64d1ab19aa3a26d9582800f421
#
_cell.length_a   1.000
_cell.length_b   1.000
_cell.length_c   1.000
_cell.angle_alpha   90.00
_cell.angle_beta   90.00
_cell.angle_gamma   90.00
#
_symmetry.space_group_name_H-M   'P 1'
#
loop_
_entity.id
_entity.type
_entity.pdbx_description
1 polymer ?
#
loop_
_entity_poly.entity_id
_entity_poly.type
_entity_poly.pdbx_seq_one_letter_code
_entity_poly.pdbx_strand_id
1 'polypeptide(L)'
;GEKVEPKEVEIHIAAPKDLVAVSNGRLMGKEELDKNFTQWNWKVVNPINNYNIILNIGDYVNFSDQFQDLDLEYYVLSYNLEKAKKSFQEVQPMMDCFYEKIGPYPFPEDSYKLVETPFLGMEHQSAVAYGNGFGFGYRGSDLSATGVGLDWDYIIIHESGHEWFGNSITAKDIADMWIHESFTSYTEAI
;
A
#
# COMPACT_ATOMS: atom_id res chain seq x y z
N GLY A 1 -13.21 18.90 10.17
CA GLY A 1 -14.23 17.97 10.67
C GLY A 1 -13.66 16.63 11.04
N GLU A 2 -14.34 15.89 11.90
CA GLU A 2 -13.89 14.57 12.33
C GLU A 2 -13.91 13.57 11.16
N LYS A 3 -12.89 12.72 11.09
CA LYS A 3 -12.83 11.61 10.15
C LYS A 3 -13.73 10.46 10.62
N VAL A 4 -14.27 9.72 9.66
CA VAL A 4 -15.04 8.51 9.92
C VAL A 4 -14.13 7.29 9.75
N GLU A 5 -14.15 6.41 10.75
CA GLU A 5 -13.30 5.26 10.84
C GLU A 5 -14.13 4.01 11.21
N PRO A 6 -14.75 3.35 10.20
CA PRO A 6 -15.44 2.09 10.45
C PRO A 6 -14.47 1.03 10.97
N LYS A 7 -14.99 0.15 11.85
CA LYS A 7 -14.18 -0.89 12.51
C LYS A 7 -13.82 -2.04 11.59
N GLU A 8 -14.68 -2.33 10.63
CA GLU A 8 -14.47 -3.30 9.56
C GLU A 8 -15.22 -2.87 8.31
N VAL A 9 -14.76 -3.32 7.15
CA VAL A 9 -15.39 -3.01 5.86
C VAL A 9 -15.36 -4.24 4.96
N GLU A 10 -16.48 -4.53 4.32
CA GLU A 10 -16.56 -5.48 3.21
C GLU A 10 -16.69 -4.70 1.89
N ILE A 11 -15.87 -5.07 0.91
CA ILE A 11 -15.77 -4.37 -0.37
C ILE A 11 -16.02 -5.37 -1.49
N HIS A 12 -17.10 -5.19 -2.24
CA HIS A 12 -17.50 -6.06 -3.33
C HIS A 12 -17.36 -5.30 -4.66
N ILE A 13 -16.46 -5.77 -5.52
CA ILE A 13 -16.12 -5.07 -6.77
C ILE A 13 -16.46 -5.95 -7.96
N ALA A 14 -17.45 -5.55 -8.75
CA ALA A 14 -17.73 -6.17 -10.05
C ALA A 14 -16.80 -5.59 -11.10
N ALA A 15 -15.84 -6.37 -11.57
CA ALA A 15 -14.89 -5.99 -12.60
C ALA A 15 -15.11 -6.80 -13.89
N PRO A 16 -14.76 -6.27 -15.07
CA PRO A 16 -14.71 -7.05 -16.31
C PRO A 16 -13.91 -8.34 -16.12
N LYS A 17 -14.36 -9.44 -16.73
CA LYS A 17 -13.84 -10.79 -16.50
C LYS A 17 -12.33 -10.93 -16.72
N ASP A 18 -11.76 -10.15 -17.62
CA ASP A 18 -10.35 -10.18 -17.99
C ASP A 18 -9.48 -9.27 -17.09
N LEU A 19 -10.08 -8.58 -16.12
CA LEU A 19 -9.39 -7.68 -15.21
C LEU A 19 -9.48 -8.17 -13.78
N VAL A 20 -8.49 -7.74 -12.99
CA VAL A 20 -8.40 -8.01 -11.56
C VAL A 20 -8.79 -6.76 -10.79
N ALA A 21 -9.63 -6.91 -9.77
CA ALA A 21 -9.96 -5.84 -8.85
C ALA A 21 -9.24 -6.02 -7.51
N VAL A 22 -8.51 -4.99 -7.07
CA VAL A 22 -7.71 -4.98 -5.84
C VAL A 22 -8.18 -3.88 -4.91
N SER A 23 -8.30 -4.19 -3.63
CA SER A 23 -8.71 -3.26 -2.60
C SER A 23 -7.96 -3.49 -1.29
N ASN A 24 -8.36 -2.77 -0.24
CA ASN A 24 -7.84 -2.89 1.11
C ASN A 24 -8.16 -4.26 1.73
N GLY A 25 -7.40 -4.65 2.75
CA GLY A 25 -7.63 -5.89 3.49
C GLY A 25 -7.25 -7.15 2.72
N ARG A 26 -7.92 -8.26 3.00
CA ARG A 26 -7.67 -9.56 2.37
C ARG A 26 -8.73 -9.92 1.34
N LEU A 27 -8.28 -10.57 0.25
CA LEU A 27 -9.19 -11.19 -0.71
C LEU A 27 -9.88 -12.40 -0.09
N MET A 28 -11.19 -12.30 0.09
CA MET A 28 -12.02 -13.37 0.65
C MET A 28 -12.46 -14.38 -0.40
N GLY A 29 -12.46 -13.98 -1.66
CA GLY A 29 -12.83 -14.82 -2.78
C GLY A 29 -13.31 -14.03 -3.98
N LYS A 30 -13.62 -14.76 -5.03
CA LYS A 30 -14.20 -14.19 -6.24
C LYS A 30 -15.29 -15.11 -6.78
N GLU A 31 -16.29 -14.54 -7.45
CA GLU A 31 -17.37 -15.26 -8.08
C GLU A 31 -17.69 -14.70 -9.46
N GLU A 32 -18.07 -15.56 -10.39
CA GLU A 32 -18.56 -15.12 -11.69
C GLU A 32 -20.00 -14.60 -11.55
N LEU A 33 -20.24 -13.34 -11.82
CA LEU A 33 -21.58 -12.75 -11.83
C LEU A 33 -22.33 -13.13 -13.11
N ASP A 34 -21.63 -13.05 -14.26
CA ASP A 34 -22.12 -13.44 -15.57
C ASP A 34 -20.94 -13.70 -16.53
N LYS A 35 -21.23 -13.82 -17.83
CA LYS A 35 -20.20 -14.06 -18.86
C LYS A 35 -19.17 -12.91 -19.02
N ASN A 36 -19.47 -11.70 -18.52
CA ASN A 36 -18.69 -10.49 -18.73
C ASN A 36 -18.02 -9.98 -17.45
N PHE A 37 -18.55 -10.32 -16.26
CA PHE A 37 -18.11 -9.75 -14.99
C PHE A 37 -17.78 -10.81 -13.94
N THR A 38 -16.73 -10.52 -13.16
CA THR A 38 -16.34 -11.25 -11.94
C THR A 38 -16.44 -10.30 -10.76
N GLN A 39 -17.05 -10.74 -9.66
CA GLN A 39 -17.04 -10.02 -8.40
C GLN A 39 -15.85 -10.45 -7.56
N TRP A 40 -15.12 -9.48 -7.04
CA TRP A 40 -14.01 -9.63 -6.12
C TRP A 40 -14.44 -9.17 -4.74
N ASN A 41 -14.30 -10.04 -3.74
CA ASN A 41 -14.76 -9.78 -2.38
C ASN A 41 -13.56 -9.57 -1.46
N TRP A 42 -13.39 -8.37 -0.95
CA TRP A 42 -12.33 -7.97 -0.04
C TRP A 42 -12.89 -7.67 1.34
N LYS A 43 -12.10 -7.90 2.38
CA LYS A 43 -12.49 -7.58 3.76
C LYS A 43 -11.32 -6.95 4.51
N VAL A 44 -11.62 -5.83 5.17
CA VAL A 44 -10.77 -5.15 6.15
C VAL A 44 -11.34 -5.45 7.53
N VAL A 45 -10.50 -5.91 8.45
CA VAL A 45 -10.92 -6.25 9.83
C VAL A 45 -10.36 -5.27 10.86
N ASN A 46 -9.42 -4.41 10.48
CA ASN A 46 -8.93 -3.32 11.32
C ASN A 46 -9.70 -2.02 11.05
N PRO A 47 -9.77 -1.10 12.03
CA PRO A 47 -10.33 0.23 11.78
C PRO A 47 -9.62 0.91 10.61
N ILE A 48 -10.40 1.53 9.72
CA ILE A 48 -9.87 2.17 8.52
C ILE A 48 -10.55 3.52 8.27
N ASN A 49 -9.77 4.56 8.00
CA ASN A 49 -10.31 5.84 7.57
C ASN A 49 -11.02 5.69 6.21
N ASN A 50 -12.19 6.29 6.08
CA ASN A 50 -12.99 6.16 4.86
C ASN A 50 -12.29 6.69 3.59
N TYR A 51 -11.35 7.66 3.72
CA TYR A 51 -10.57 8.18 2.58
C TYR A 51 -9.55 7.17 2.06
N ASN A 52 -9.19 6.17 2.87
CA ASN A 52 -8.25 5.11 2.50
C ASN A 52 -8.89 3.96 1.71
N ILE A 53 -10.21 3.89 1.64
CA ILE A 53 -10.90 2.83 0.90
C ILE A 53 -10.72 3.07 -0.59
N ILE A 54 -10.09 2.10 -1.28
CA ILE A 54 -9.70 2.25 -2.68
C ILE A 54 -10.17 1.09 -3.56
N LEU A 55 -10.44 1.40 -4.81
CA LEU A 55 -10.74 0.45 -5.88
C LEU A 55 -9.70 0.59 -6.97
N ASN A 56 -8.92 -0.48 -7.21
CA ASN A 56 -7.99 -0.58 -8.32
C ASN A 56 -8.47 -1.69 -9.26
N ILE A 57 -8.66 -1.39 -10.54
CA ILE A 57 -9.06 -2.36 -11.56
C ILE A 57 -8.09 -2.27 -12.72
N GLY A 58 -7.47 -3.40 -13.09
CA GLY A 58 -6.47 -3.43 -14.16
C GLY A 58 -6.05 -4.85 -14.53
N ASP A 59 -5.16 -4.95 -15.51
CA ASP A 59 -4.50 -6.20 -15.88
C ASP A 59 -3.42 -6.57 -14.87
N TYR A 60 -3.85 -6.75 -13.60
CA TYR A 60 -2.94 -7.06 -12.52
C TYR A 60 -2.57 -8.54 -12.50
N VAL A 61 -1.29 -8.79 -12.18
CA VAL A 61 -0.78 -10.05 -11.69
C VAL A 61 -0.39 -9.91 -10.23
N ASN A 62 -0.53 -10.99 -9.46
CA ASN A 62 -0.16 -11.04 -8.06
C ASN A 62 1.12 -11.86 -7.89
N PHE A 63 2.00 -11.40 -7.01
CA PHE A 63 3.05 -12.21 -6.39
C PHE A 63 3.15 -11.84 -4.92
N SER A 64 3.65 -12.73 -4.10
CA SER A 64 3.70 -12.58 -2.65
C SER A 64 5.07 -12.91 -2.09
N ASP A 65 5.32 -12.40 -0.89
CA ASP A 65 6.46 -12.70 -0.05
C ASP A 65 5.99 -12.74 1.40
N GLN A 66 6.89 -12.95 2.35
CA GLN A 66 6.56 -12.98 3.77
C GLN A 66 7.69 -12.33 4.57
N PHE A 67 7.32 -11.47 5.50
CA PHE A 67 8.24 -10.91 6.49
C PHE A 67 7.81 -11.36 7.88
N GLN A 68 8.59 -12.25 8.51
CA GLN A 68 8.18 -12.94 9.75
C GLN A 68 6.79 -13.60 9.57
N ASP A 69 5.78 -13.20 10.34
CA ASP A 69 4.40 -13.70 10.24
C ASP A 69 3.49 -12.77 9.40
N LEU A 70 4.04 -11.72 8.78
CA LEU A 70 3.30 -10.77 7.96
C LEU A 70 3.30 -11.20 6.50
N ASP A 71 2.12 -11.37 5.91
CA ASP A 71 1.98 -11.60 4.47
C ASP A 71 2.21 -10.29 3.71
N LEU A 72 3.09 -10.35 2.70
CA LEU A 72 3.39 -9.26 1.78
C LEU A 72 2.79 -9.61 0.40
N GLU A 73 1.86 -8.80 -0.07
CA GLU A 73 1.15 -9.02 -1.33
C GLU A 73 1.43 -7.90 -2.32
N TYR A 74 1.72 -8.26 -3.55
CA TYR A 74 2.07 -7.30 -4.59
C TYR A 74 1.17 -7.48 -5.80
N TYR A 75 0.52 -6.39 -6.23
CA TYR A 75 -0.33 -6.35 -7.42
C TYR A 75 0.24 -5.35 -8.40
N VAL A 76 0.70 -5.84 -9.53
CA VAL A 76 1.35 -5.02 -10.56
C VAL A 76 0.81 -5.35 -11.93
N LEU A 77 0.91 -4.42 -12.87
CA LEU A 77 0.50 -4.66 -14.24
C LEU A 77 1.37 -5.76 -14.87
N SER A 78 0.76 -6.66 -15.61
CA SER A 78 1.40 -7.90 -16.10
C SER A 78 2.74 -7.67 -16.80
N TYR A 79 2.84 -6.59 -17.58
CA TYR A 79 4.06 -6.23 -18.32
C TYR A 79 5.19 -5.64 -17.45
N ASN A 80 4.91 -5.32 -16.19
CA ASN A 80 5.90 -4.79 -15.24
C ASN A 80 6.36 -5.81 -14.19
N LEU A 81 5.85 -7.05 -14.24
CA LEU A 81 6.10 -8.09 -13.22
C LEU A 81 7.59 -8.27 -12.87
N GLU A 82 8.45 -8.38 -13.86
CA GLU A 82 9.89 -8.62 -13.60
C GLU A 82 10.60 -7.38 -13.01
N LYS A 83 10.18 -6.18 -13.38
CA LYS A 83 10.69 -4.95 -12.76
C LYS A 83 10.25 -4.87 -11.30
N ALA A 84 8.97 -5.15 -11.05
CA ALA A 84 8.39 -5.13 -9.71
C ALA A 84 9.06 -6.14 -8.78
N LYS A 85 9.25 -7.38 -9.20
CA LYS A 85 9.95 -8.40 -8.42
C LYS A 85 11.36 -7.97 -7.99
N LYS A 86 12.04 -7.20 -8.83
CA LYS A 86 13.36 -6.68 -8.49
C LYS A 86 13.27 -5.50 -7.52
N SER A 87 12.43 -4.53 -7.82
CA SER A 87 12.29 -3.30 -7.02
C SER A 87 11.71 -3.58 -5.63
N PHE A 88 10.69 -4.43 -5.54
CA PHE A 88 9.97 -4.68 -4.27
C PHE A 88 10.75 -5.58 -3.28
N GLN A 89 11.94 -6.07 -3.65
CA GLN A 89 12.87 -6.66 -2.68
C GLN A 89 13.25 -5.67 -1.56
N GLU A 90 13.10 -4.37 -1.82
CA GLU A 90 13.34 -3.30 -0.86
C GLU A 90 12.36 -3.33 0.33
N VAL A 91 11.20 -3.95 0.18
CA VAL A 91 10.21 -4.08 1.27
C VAL A 91 10.78 -4.85 2.46
N GLN A 92 11.62 -5.85 2.25
CA GLN A 92 12.22 -6.65 3.32
C GLN A 92 13.11 -5.78 4.24
N PRO A 93 14.18 -5.10 3.76
CA PRO A 93 15.00 -4.24 4.61
C PRO A 93 14.22 -3.04 5.17
N MET A 94 13.24 -2.50 4.46
CA MET A 94 12.34 -1.47 5.01
C MET A 94 11.59 -2.00 6.23
N MET A 95 10.99 -3.18 6.15
CA MET A 95 10.26 -3.79 7.27
C MET A 95 11.19 -4.07 8.45
N ASP A 96 12.41 -4.58 8.22
CA ASP A 96 13.41 -4.77 9.28
C ASP A 96 13.68 -3.46 10.03
N CYS A 97 13.93 -2.39 9.28
CA CYS A 97 14.18 -1.06 9.85
C CYS A 97 12.98 -0.54 10.64
N PHE A 98 11.78 -0.59 10.07
CA PHE A 98 10.58 -0.07 10.73
C PHE A 98 10.21 -0.87 11.97
N TYR A 99 10.35 -2.20 11.95
CA TYR A 99 10.13 -3.04 13.15
C TYR A 99 11.12 -2.70 14.28
N GLU A 100 12.38 -2.44 13.93
CA GLU A 100 13.40 -2.06 14.93
C GLU A 100 13.17 -0.65 15.50
N LYS A 101 12.85 0.32 14.65
CA LYS A 101 12.85 1.75 15.01
C LYS A 101 11.48 2.27 15.44
N ILE A 102 10.41 1.69 14.93
CA ILE A 102 9.04 2.19 15.15
C ILE A 102 8.22 1.12 15.88
N GLY A 103 8.23 -0.12 15.37
CA GLY A 103 7.44 -1.22 15.91
C GLY A 103 6.82 -2.08 14.81
N PRO A 104 6.10 -3.16 15.19
CA PRO A 104 5.51 -4.08 14.23
C PRO A 104 4.47 -3.42 13.34
N TYR A 105 4.25 -4.01 12.18
CA TYR A 105 3.21 -3.57 11.24
C TYR A 105 1.84 -3.55 11.94
N PRO A 106 1.09 -2.44 11.84
CA PRO A 106 -0.10 -2.24 12.68
C PRO A 106 -1.36 -3.01 12.24
N PHE A 107 -1.39 -3.57 11.02
CA PHE A 107 -2.58 -4.23 10.44
C PHE A 107 -2.28 -5.64 9.90
N PRO A 108 -1.65 -6.54 10.69
CA PRO A 108 -1.19 -7.84 10.18
C PRO A 108 -2.34 -8.74 9.70
N GLU A 109 -3.54 -8.59 10.26
CA GLU A 109 -4.73 -9.34 9.83
C GLU A 109 -5.17 -8.97 8.41
N ASP A 110 -4.92 -7.72 7.98
CA ASP A 110 -5.28 -7.20 6.66
C ASP A 110 -4.19 -7.37 5.60
N SER A 111 -3.01 -7.92 5.98
CA SER A 111 -1.78 -8.01 5.18
C SER A 111 -1.20 -6.65 4.77
N TYR A 112 0.06 -6.63 4.35
CA TYR A 112 0.66 -5.48 3.67
C TYR A 112 0.56 -5.67 2.16
N LYS A 113 0.17 -4.62 1.43
CA LYS A 113 0.15 -4.66 -0.05
C LYS A 113 0.79 -3.42 -0.66
N LEU A 114 1.53 -3.65 -1.78
CA LEU A 114 1.82 -2.62 -2.77
C LEU A 114 0.97 -2.89 -4.01
N VAL A 115 0.30 -1.85 -4.49
CA VAL A 115 -0.54 -1.91 -5.68
C VAL A 115 -0.03 -0.89 -6.69
N GLU A 116 0.39 -1.34 -7.87
CA GLU A 116 0.82 -0.43 -8.94
C GLU A 116 -0.34 0.44 -9.41
N THR A 117 -0.10 1.75 -9.47
CA THR A 117 -1.10 2.74 -9.86
C THR A 117 -0.55 3.72 -10.90
N PRO A 118 -1.40 4.41 -11.68
CA PRO A 118 -0.96 5.42 -12.66
C PRO A 118 -0.53 6.75 -12.02
N PHE A 119 -0.66 6.90 -10.71
CA PHE A 119 -0.20 8.06 -9.94
C PHE A 119 0.94 7.65 -9.01
N LEU A 120 1.70 8.64 -8.49
CA LEU A 120 2.98 8.44 -7.84
C LEU A 120 2.92 7.53 -6.61
N GLY A 121 2.00 7.81 -5.71
CA GLY A 121 1.78 7.05 -4.48
C GLY A 121 0.58 7.60 -3.70
N MET A 122 0.09 6.81 -2.77
CA MET A 122 -0.94 7.18 -1.80
C MET A 122 -0.99 6.13 -0.69
N GLU A 123 -1.21 6.60 0.54
CA GLU A 123 -1.17 5.82 1.76
C GLU A 123 -2.44 4.98 2.02
N HIS A 124 -3.06 4.39 1.00
CA HIS A 124 -4.25 3.55 1.21
C HIS A 124 -3.94 2.38 2.14
N GLN A 125 -4.52 2.37 3.34
CA GLN A 125 -4.27 1.35 4.38
C GLN A 125 -4.38 -0.06 3.84
N SER A 126 -3.36 -0.90 4.07
CA SER A 126 -3.25 -2.28 3.58
C SER A 126 -3.39 -2.46 2.05
N ALA A 127 -3.29 -1.36 1.28
CA ALA A 127 -3.31 -1.35 -0.19
C ALA A 127 -2.53 -0.14 -0.73
N VAL A 128 -1.30 0.02 -0.25
CA VAL A 128 -0.42 1.16 -0.55
C VAL A 128 -0.23 1.32 -2.05
N ALA A 129 -0.57 2.50 -2.57
CA ALA A 129 -0.44 2.79 -3.99
C ALA A 129 1.01 3.11 -4.36
N TYR A 130 1.48 2.54 -5.48
CA TYR A 130 2.83 2.68 -5.97
C TYR A 130 2.88 3.05 -7.45
N GLY A 131 3.57 4.12 -7.80
CA GLY A 131 3.71 4.58 -9.19
C GLY A 131 5.03 5.28 -9.50
N ASN A 132 6.13 4.93 -8.79
CA ASN A 132 7.46 5.50 -9.02
C ASN A 132 8.23 4.87 -10.19
N GLY A 133 7.60 4.00 -10.96
CA GLY A 133 8.19 3.41 -12.16
C GLY A 133 9.27 2.36 -11.92
N PHE A 134 9.34 1.81 -10.70
CA PHE A 134 10.32 0.80 -10.28
C PHE A 134 11.76 1.31 -10.31
N GLY A 135 11.96 2.60 -9.99
CA GLY A 135 13.25 3.28 -9.93
C GLY A 135 13.54 3.84 -8.56
N PHE A 136 14.79 4.18 -8.32
CA PHE A 136 15.24 4.77 -7.05
C PHE A 136 15.01 6.29 -6.98
N GLY A 137 15.07 6.80 -5.74
CA GLY A 137 14.81 8.19 -5.45
C GLY A 137 13.35 8.60 -5.63
N TYR A 138 13.09 9.87 -5.60
CA TYR A 138 11.79 10.46 -5.93
C TYR A 138 11.76 10.77 -7.42
N ARG A 139 11.21 9.86 -8.25
CA ARG A 139 11.28 9.95 -9.73
C ARG A 139 12.70 10.15 -10.23
N GLY A 140 13.67 9.43 -9.66
CA GLY A 140 15.09 9.57 -10.01
C GLY A 140 15.81 10.78 -9.41
N SER A 141 15.17 11.55 -8.53
CA SER A 141 15.77 12.68 -7.84
C SER A 141 16.09 12.34 -6.38
N ASP A 142 17.23 12.85 -5.90
CA ASP A 142 17.63 12.74 -4.50
C ASP A 142 17.06 13.91 -3.69
N LEU A 143 16.03 13.67 -2.87
CA LEU A 143 15.46 14.69 -1.99
C LEU A 143 16.29 14.90 -0.72
N SER A 144 17.17 13.97 -0.36
CA SER A 144 18.04 14.09 0.81
C SER A 144 19.20 15.06 0.59
N ALA A 145 19.54 15.36 -0.66
CA ALA A 145 20.74 16.13 -1.07
C ALA A 145 22.07 15.54 -0.57
N THR A 146 22.08 14.25 -0.18
CA THR A 146 23.28 13.55 0.33
C THR A 146 23.86 12.55 -0.65
N GLY A 147 23.13 12.20 -1.70
CA GLY A 147 23.40 11.12 -2.64
C GLY A 147 22.78 9.78 -2.23
N VAL A 148 22.52 9.55 -0.94
CA VAL A 148 21.95 8.31 -0.40
C VAL A 148 20.51 8.09 -0.88
N GLY A 149 19.73 9.16 -1.10
CA GLY A 149 18.36 9.07 -1.57
C GLY A 149 18.18 8.47 -2.98
N LEU A 150 19.28 8.15 -3.68
CA LEU A 150 19.26 7.43 -4.95
C LEU A 150 19.53 5.92 -4.81
N ASP A 151 19.73 5.45 -3.58
CA ASP A 151 20.00 4.03 -3.31
C ASP A 151 18.73 3.24 -2.97
N TRP A 152 17.59 3.90 -2.84
CA TRP A 152 16.30 3.32 -2.45
C TRP A 152 15.11 3.97 -3.16
N ASP A 153 13.96 3.28 -3.17
CA ASP A 153 12.71 3.80 -3.76
C ASP A 153 11.94 4.62 -2.72
N TYR A 154 11.97 5.95 -2.90
CA TYR A 154 11.37 6.91 -1.98
C TYR A 154 9.87 6.68 -1.74
N ILE A 155 9.13 6.26 -2.76
CA ILE A 155 7.68 6.07 -2.66
C ILE A 155 7.35 4.82 -1.85
N ILE A 156 8.10 3.73 -2.00
CA ILE A 156 7.91 2.53 -1.16
C ILE A 156 8.06 2.90 0.31
N ILE A 157 9.12 3.60 0.68
CA ILE A 157 9.42 3.97 2.07
C ILE A 157 8.37 4.95 2.61
N HIS A 158 8.11 6.03 1.87
CA HIS A 158 7.17 7.08 2.28
C HIS A 158 5.75 6.54 2.47
N GLU A 159 5.17 5.97 1.43
CA GLU A 159 3.79 5.50 1.49
C GLU A 159 3.59 4.35 2.49
N SER A 160 4.61 3.50 2.66
CA SER A 160 4.56 2.45 3.67
C SER A 160 4.70 3.00 5.09
N GLY A 161 5.47 4.07 5.30
CA GLY A 161 5.59 4.75 6.59
C GLY A 161 4.25 5.28 7.11
N HIS A 162 3.36 5.65 6.21
CA HIS A 162 2.01 6.07 6.54
C HIS A 162 1.14 4.97 7.16
N GLU A 163 1.46 3.70 7.01
CA GLU A 163 0.75 2.64 7.71
C GLU A 163 0.84 2.83 9.23
N TRP A 164 2.01 3.26 9.74
CA TRP A 164 2.20 3.64 11.15
C TRP A 164 1.70 5.05 11.45
N PHE A 165 2.07 6.05 10.59
CA PHE A 165 1.79 7.47 10.82
C PHE A 165 0.82 8.04 9.78
N GLY A 166 -0.46 7.99 10.09
CA GLY A 166 -1.54 8.38 9.22
C GLY A 166 -2.68 7.36 9.25
N ASN A 167 -2.36 6.08 9.12
CA ASN A 167 -3.35 5.01 9.18
C ASN A 167 -3.55 4.49 10.60
N SER A 168 -2.50 4.04 11.30
CA SER A 168 -2.60 3.56 12.68
C SER A 168 -2.67 4.72 13.68
N ILE A 169 -1.67 5.60 13.67
CA ILE A 169 -1.66 6.83 14.46
C ILE A 169 -2.20 7.94 13.59
N THR A 170 -3.47 8.24 13.73
CA THR A 170 -4.19 9.14 12.80
C THR A 170 -4.74 10.38 13.51
N ALA A 171 -4.67 11.53 12.85
CA ALA A 171 -5.26 12.77 13.34
C ALA A 171 -6.80 12.66 13.37
N LYS A 172 -7.42 13.10 14.46
CA LYS A 172 -8.86 13.11 14.61
C LYS A 172 -9.56 14.09 13.66
N ASP A 173 -8.96 15.27 13.48
CA ASP A 173 -9.48 16.29 12.58
C ASP A 173 -8.65 16.33 11.30
N ILE A 174 -9.32 16.45 10.17
CA ILE A 174 -8.70 16.56 8.85
C ILE A 174 -7.74 17.77 8.76
N ALA A 175 -8.00 18.83 9.52
CA ALA A 175 -7.12 20.00 9.58
C ALA A 175 -5.73 19.68 10.16
N ASP A 176 -5.60 18.59 10.91
CA ASP A 176 -4.36 18.15 11.55
C ASP A 176 -3.62 17.07 10.75
N MET A 177 -4.09 16.71 9.56
CA MET A 177 -3.49 15.65 8.74
C MET A 177 -2.05 15.95 8.29
N TRP A 178 -1.59 17.20 8.35
CA TRP A 178 -0.19 17.55 8.11
C TRP A 178 0.78 16.81 9.06
N ILE A 179 0.29 16.37 10.23
CA ILE A 179 1.07 15.56 11.19
C ILE A 179 1.44 14.21 10.58
N HIS A 180 0.55 13.62 9.76
CA HIS A 180 0.82 12.36 9.05
C HIS A 180 2.09 12.49 8.20
N GLU A 181 2.13 13.53 7.36
CA GLU A 181 3.28 13.80 6.49
C GLU A 181 4.57 14.08 7.27
N SER A 182 4.47 14.85 8.36
CA SER A 182 5.63 15.19 9.17
C SER A 182 6.29 13.96 9.80
N PHE A 183 5.51 13.06 10.37
CA PHE A 183 6.05 11.82 10.97
C PHE A 183 6.50 10.83 9.91
N THR A 184 5.77 10.73 8.81
CA THR A 184 6.15 9.84 7.70
C THR A 184 7.43 10.32 7.03
N SER A 185 7.60 11.63 6.80
CA SER A 185 8.87 12.16 6.31
C SER A 185 10.05 11.89 7.24
N TYR A 186 9.82 11.76 8.55
CA TYR A 186 10.87 11.33 9.49
C TYR A 186 11.27 9.87 9.25
N THR A 187 10.35 8.99 8.82
CA THR A 187 10.68 7.58 8.52
C THR A 187 11.64 7.42 7.34
N GLU A 188 11.72 8.41 6.47
CA GLU A 188 12.67 8.43 5.35
C GLU A 188 14.12 8.67 5.79
N ALA A 189 14.33 9.12 7.03
CA ALA A 189 15.63 9.51 7.56
C ALA A 189 16.18 8.54 8.62
N ILE A 190 15.45 7.48 8.94
CA ILE A 190 15.86 6.44 9.92
C ILE A 190 16.28 5.10 9.24
#